data_45fcba04db7a39f4e8cf69da4c09a3b7
#
_entry.id   45fcba04db7a39f4e8cf69da4c09a3b7
#
_cell.length_a   1.000
_cell.length_b   1.000
_cell.length_c   1.000
_cell.angle_alpha   90.00
_cell.angle_beta   90.00
_cell.angle_gamma   90.00
#
_symmetry.space_group_name_H-M   'P 1'
#
loop_
_entity.id
_entity.type
_entity.pdbx_description
1 polymer ?
#
loop_
_entity_poly.entity_id
_entity_poly.type
_entity_poly.pdbx_seq_one_letter_code
_entity_poly.pdbx_strand_id
1 'polypeptide(L)'
;VLTSWGFEYKSNIVWHKIRKDGGSDGRGVGFYFRNVTELLLFGTRGRNARTLSPGRSQVNMLQTRKREHSRKPDEQYDLIESCSWGPYLELFGRGVREGWTVWGNQAEADYKPDWKTYSYNSSVAAE
;
A
#
# COMPACT_ATOMS: atom_id res chain seq x y z
N VAL A 1 0.26 17.13 1.41
CA VAL A 1 0.48 16.66 0.03
C VAL A 1 -0.82 16.66 -0.75
N LEU A 2 -1.88 15.97 -0.28
CA LEU A 2 -3.15 15.90 -1.01
C LEU A 2 -3.68 17.28 -1.39
N THR A 3 -3.78 18.18 -0.42
CA THR A 3 -4.30 19.53 -0.64
C THR A 3 -3.44 20.31 -1.61
N SER A 4 -2.11 20.22 -1.48
CA SER A 4 -1.17 20.90 -2.37
C SER A 4 -1.32 20.44 -3.83
N TRP A 5 -1.75 19.22 -4.05
CA TRP A 5 -1.94 18.66 -5.39
C TRP A 5 -3.39 18.82 -5.90
N GLY A 6 -4.22 19.54 -5.14
CA GLY A 6 -5.60 19.80 -5.54
C GLY A 6 -6.58 18.70 -5.21
N PHE A 7 -6.22 17.80 -4.31
CA PHE A 7 -7.12 16.74 -3.83
C PHE A 7 -7.76 17.13 -2.51
N GLU A 8 -8.98 16.70 -2.31
CA GLU A 8 -9.68 16.84 -1.04
C GLU A 8 -9.68 15.49 -0.33
N TYR A 9 -9.22 15.46 0.91
CA TYR A 9 -9.22 14.25 1.72
C TYR A 9 -10.65 13.76 1.96
N LYS A 10 -10.90 12.49 1.72
CA LYS A 10 -12.24 11.89 1.88
C LYS A 10 -12.26 10.73 2.85
N SER A 11 -11.25 9.88 2.82
CA SER A 11 -11.25 8.66 3.61
C SER A 11 -9.83 8.11 3.72
N ASN A 12 -9.71 6.98 4.39
CA ASN A 12 -8.43 6.29 4.50
C ASN A 12 -8.65 4.79 4.53
N ILE A 13 -7.57 4.07 4.27
CA ILE A 13 -7.50 2.63 4.42
C ILE A 13 -6.37 2.35 5.39
N VAL A 14 -6.61 1.44 6.33
CA VAL A 14 -5.59 1.01 7.28
C VAL A 14 -4.92 -0.24 6.74
N TRP A 15 -3.61 -0.19 6.58
CA TRP A 15 -2.83 -1.37 6.26
C TRP A 15 -2.31 -1.97 7.57
N HIS A 16 -2.85 -3.12 7.95
CA HIS A 16 -2.41 -3.88 9.11
C HIS A 16 -1.34 -4.87 8.68
N LYS A 17 -0.15 -4.72 9.21
CA LYS A 17 0.99 -5.59 8.91
C LYS A 17 0.93 -6.83 9.79
N ILE A 18 0.83 -7.98 9.16
CA ILE A 18 0.65 -9.26 9.87
C ILE A 18 1.83 -10.18 9.63
N ARG A 19 1.95 -11.17 10.52
CA ARG A 19 2.88 -12.29 10.36
C ARG A 19 2.23 -13.40 9.54
N LYS A 20 3.02 -14.42 9.20
CA LYS A 20 2.54 -15.60 8.48
C LYS A 20 1.40 -16.30 9.20
N ASP A 21 1.40 -16.28 10.54
CA ASP A 21 0.36 -16.90 11.36
C ASP A 21 -0.91 -16.04 11.50
N GLY A 22 -0.94 -14.88 10.88
CA GLY A 22 -2.09 -13.97 10.93
C GLY A 22 -2.07 -12.98 12.09
N GLY A 23 -1.17 -13.13 13.05
CA GLY A 23 -1.02 -12.20 14.17
C GLY A 23 -0.34 -10.91 13.74
N SER A 24 -0.48 -9.86 14.56
CA SER A 24 0.16 -8.59 14.29
C SER A 24 1.68 -8.70 14.26
N ASP A 25 2.31 -7.99 13.33
CA ASP A 25 3.76 -7.91 13.25
C ASP A 25 4.29 -7.04 14.38
N GLY A 26 4.80 -7.66 15.44
CA GLY A 26 5.28 -6.97 16.63
C GLY A 26 6.67 -6.34 16.50
N ARG A 27 7.22 -6.25 15.32
CA ARG A 27 8.59 -5.74 15.09
C ARG A 27 8.65 -4.26 14.75
N GLY A 28 7.52 -3.60 14.68
CA GLY A 28 7.50 -2.16 14.49
C GLY A 28 8.14 -1.43 15.66
N VAL A 29 8.55 -0.19 15.42
CA VAL A 29 9.15 0.67 16.44
C VAL A 29 8.23 1.85 16.72
N GLY A 30 8.40 2.44 17.91
CA GLY A 30 7.64 3.63 18.30
C GLY A 30 7.99 4.02 19.71
N PHE A 31 7.78 5.28 20.06
CA PHE A 31 8.10 5.79 21.40
C PHE A 31 7.13 5.28 22.47
N TYR A 32 5.89 5.01 22.10
CA TYR A 32 4.86 4.62 23.06
C TYR A 32 4.29 3.24 22.75
N PHE A 33 3.99 2.97 21.50
CA PHE A 33 3.47 1.68 21.05
C PHE A 33 4.24 1.22 19.82
N ARG A 34 4.37 -0.09 19.65
CA ARG A 34 4.93 -0.65 18.42
C ARG A 34 3.94 -0.47 17.30
N ASN A 35 4.39 0.17 16.24
CA ASN A 35 3.53 0.53 15.13
C ASN A 35 3.42 -0.61 14.13
N VAL A 36 2.22 -1.17 13.98
CA VAL A 36 1.97 -2.29 13.06
C VAL A 36 1.01 -1.92 11.93
N THR A 37 0.67 -0.64 11.83
CA THR A 37 -0.26 -0.16 10.81
C THR A 37 0.33 1.02 10.04
N GLU A 38 -0.16 1.20 8.81
CA GLU A 38 0.05 2.42 8.04
C GLU A 38 -1.29 2.87 7.47
N LEU A 39 -1.44 4.16 7.26
CA LEU A 39 -2.63 4.73 6.66
C LEU A 39 -2.37 5.02 5.19
N LEU A 40 -3.31 4.59 4.34
CA LEU A 40 -3.39 5.02 2.95
C LEU A 40 -4.46 6.10 2.90
N LEU A 41 -4.06 7.32 2.63
CA LEU A 41 -4.99 8.44 2.57
C LEU A 41 -5.67 8.44 1.19
N PHE A 42 -6.98 8.57 1.20
CA PHE A 42 -7.77 8.64 -0.02
C PHE A 42 -8.31 10.05 -0.19
N GLY A 43 -8.03 10.65 -1.33
CA GLY A 43 -8.54 11.94 -1.70
C GLY A 43 -9.14 11.93 -3.10
N THR A 44 -10.06 12.85 -3.35
CA THR A 44 -10.68 13.00 -4.65
C THR A 44 -10.43 14.38 -5.21
N ARG A 45 -10.52 14.49 -6.52
CA ARG A 45 -10.38 15.75 -7.25
C ARG A 45 -11.54 15.84 -8.25
N GLY A 46 -12.17 17.00 -8.26
CA GLY A 46 -13.32 17.22 -9.14
C GLY A 46 -14.66 17.11 -8.40
N ARG A 47 -15.71 17.49 -9.11
CA ARG A 47 -17.07 17.51 -8.56
C ARG A 47 -17.69 16.12 -8.61
N ASN A 48 -18.31 15.70 -7.50
CA ASN A 48 -19.02 14.42 -7.40
C ASN A 48 -18.17 13.20 -7.69
N ALA A 49 -16.86 13.29 -7.47
CA ALA A 49 -15.97 12.16 -7.66
C ALA A 49 -16.25 11.10 -6.58
N ARG A 50 -16.49 9.87 -7.01
CA ARG A 50 -16.78 8.74 -6.14
C ARG A 50 -16.04 7.51 -6.61
N THR A 51 -15.82 6.56 -5.70
CA THR A 51 -15.30 5.26 -6.07
C THR A 51 -16.30 4.52 -6.94
N LEU A 52 -15.80 3.65 -7.82
CA LEU A 52 -16.64 2.73 -8.57
C LEU A 52 -17.36 1.78 -7.63
N SER A 53 -18.46 1.19 -8.09
CA SER A 53 -19.32 0.34 -7.28
C SER A 53 -18.59 -0.76 -6.52
N PRO A 54 -17.67 -1.55 -7.14
CA PRO A 54 -16.92 -2.55 -6.39
C PRO A 54 -16.11 -1.96 -5.23
N GLY A 55 -15.51 -0.80 -5.43
CA GLY A 55 -14.74 -0.11 -4.39
C GLY A 55 -15.60 0.35 -3.23
N ARG A 56 -16.86 0.68 -3.49
CA ARG A 56 -17.77 1.13 -2.42
C ARG A 56 -18.15 0.01 -1.46
N SER A 57 -18.03 -1.23 -1.89
CA SER A 57 -18.26 -2.39 -1.03
C SER A 57 -17.01 -2.83 -0.28
N GLN A 58 -15.87 -2.22 -0.58
CA GLN A 58 -14.60 -2.57 0.03
C GLN A 58 -14.49 -2.00 1.43
N VAL A 59 -14.11 -2.83 2.39
CA VAL A 59 -13.80 -2.34 3.73
C VAL A 59 -12.48 -1.56 3.71
N ASN A 60 -12.33 -0.62 4.61
CA ASN A 60 -11.16 0.25 4.64
C ASN A 60 -10.00 -0.36 5.45
N MET A 61 -9.71 -1.62 5.22
CA MET A 61 -8.58 -2.30 5.86
C MET A 61 -7.95 -3.32 4.93
N LEU A 62 -6.62 -3.34 4.91
CA LEU A 62 -5.83 -4.38 4.27
C LEU A 62 -5.00 -5.09 5.33
N GLN A 63 -4.98 -6.41 5.30
CA GLN A 63 -4.11 -7.21 6.15
C GLN A 63 -3.14 -7.98 5.26
N THR A 64 -1.88 -7.59 5.29
CA THR A 64 -0.86 -8.27 4.50
C THR A 64 0.46 -8.34 5.25
N ARG A 65 1.30 -9.27 4.86
CA ARG A 65 2.68 -9.30 5.31
C ARG A 65 3.44 -8.20 4.58
N LYS A 66 4.33 -7.52 5.27
CA LYS A 66 5.19 -6.55 4.61
C LYS A 66 6.31 -7.28 3.86
N ARG A 67 6.83 -6.63 2.85
CA ARG A 67 7.98 -7.11 2.09
C ARG A 67 9.25 -6.37 2.53
N GLU A 68 10.18 -6.09 1.65
CA GLU A 68 11.37 -5.32 1.98
C GLU A 68 10.99 -3.93 2.51
N HIS A 69 11.95 -3.28 3.13
CA HIS A 69 11.75 -1.99 3.78
C HIS A 69 11.05 -0.99 2.87
N SER A 70 10.07 -0.32 3.40
CA SER A 70 9.25 0.70 2.74
C SER A 70 8.41 0.22 1.56
N ARG A 71 8.42 -1.06 1.22
CA ARG A 71 7.55 -1.56 0.16
C ARG A 71 6.11 -1.62 0.62
N LYS A 72 5.21 -1.12 -0.22
CA LYS A 72 3.77 -1.15 0.03
C LYS A 72 3.17 -2.48 -0.46
N PRO A 73 2.01 -2.90 0.06
CA PRO A 73 1.41 -4.18 -0.33
C PRO A 73 0.94 -4.15 -1.78
N ASP A 74 1.17 -5.25 -2.50
CA ASP A 74 0.73 -5.37 -3.89
C ASP A 74 -0.80 -5.38 -4.01
N GLU A 75 -1.50 -5.82 -2.97
CA GLU A 75 -2.95 -5.84 -2.91
C GLU A 75 -3.58 -4.46 -3.07
N GLN A 76 -2.83 -3.38 -2.81
CA GLN A 76 -3.33 -2.02 -3.01
C GLN A 76 -3.64 -1.74 -4.49
N TYR A 77 -2.92 -2.36 -5.43
CA TYR A 77 -3.17 -2.16 -6.86
C TYR A 77 -4.55 -2.68 -7.24
N ASP A 78 -4.89 -3.88 -6.80
CA ASP A 78 -6.19 -4.48 -7.08
C ASP A 78 -7.31 -3.64 -6.48
N LEU A 79 -7.11 -3.13 -5.27
CA LEU A 79 -8.06 -2.27 -4.60
C LEU A 79 -8.26 -0.97 -5.38
N ILE A 80 -7.18 -0.32 -5.80
CA ILE A 80 -7.26 0.92 -6.56
C ILE A 80 -7.97 0.69 -7.91
N GLU A 81 -7.63 -0.39 -8.59
CA GLU A 81 -8.23 -0.73 -9.87
C GLU A 81 -9.73 -1.02 -9.74
N SER A 82 -10.18 -1.56 -8.61
CA SER A 82 -11.60 -1.78 -8.33
C SER A 82 -12.35 -0.49 -8.03
N CYS A 83 -11.65 0.54 -7.59
CA CYS A 83 -12.23 1.82 -7.16
C CYS A 83 -12.25 2.89 -8.24
N SER A 84 -11.37 2.82 -9.21
CA SER A 84 -11.09 3.93 -10.12
C SER A 84 -10.88 3.47 -11.55
N TRP A 85 -11.27 4.34 -12.50
CA TRP A 85 -10.92 4.16 -13.91
C TRP A 85 -9.44 4.41 -14.12
N GLY A 86 -8.84 3.67 -15.04
CA GLY A 86 -7.51 4.03 -15.55
C GLY A 86 -7.55 5.27 -16.44
N PRO A 87 -6.39 5.76 -16.88
CA PRO A 87 -5.06 5.22 -16.63
C PRO A 87 -4.58 5.44 -15.19
N TYR A 88 -3.57 4.68 -14.78
CA TYR A 88 -3.02 4.73 -13.43
C TYR A 88 -1.58 5.22 -13.43
N LEU A 89 -1.25 6.02 -12.42
CA LEU A 89 0.10 6.55 -12.21
C LEU A 89 0.53 6.24 -10.80
N GLU A 90 1.74 5.71 -10.64
CA GLU A 90 2.38 5.53 -9.34
C GLU A 90 3.69 6.31 -9.31
N LEU A 91 3.84 7.16 -8.30
CA LEU A 91 5.08 7.88 -8.04
C LEU A 91 5.88 7.14 -6.97
N PHE A 92 7.19 7.04 -7.18
CA PHE A 92 8.13 6.35 -6.28
C PHE A 92 7.82 4.86 -6.16
N GLY A 93 7.32 4.27 -7.23
CA GLY A 93 7.02 2.85 -7.29
C GLY A 93 8.27 1.98 -7.45
N ARG A 94 8.10 0.71 -7.14
CA ARG A 94 9.13 -0.31 -7.34
C ARG A 94 8.64 -1.34 -8.33
N GLY A 95 9.42 -1.58 -9.38
CA GLY A 95 9.02 -2.44 -10.47
C GLY A 95 8.01 -1.77 -11.38
N VAL A 96 7.43 -2.56 -12.26
CA VAL A 96 6.41 -2.09 -13.22
C VAL A 96 5.18 -2.97 -13.12
N ARG A 97 4.05 -2.42 -13.55
CA ARG A 97 2.77 -3.15 -13.57
C ARG A 97 2.01 -2.80 -14.83
N GLU A 98 1.43 -3.79 -15.48
CA GLU A 98 0.61 -3.59 -16.67
C GLU A 98 -0.57 -2.66 -16.36
N GLY A 99 -0.81 -1.70 -17.25
CA GLY A 99 -1.85 -0.70 -17.08
C GLY A 99 -1.45 0.49 -16.21
N TRP A 100 -0.24 0.48 -15.67
CA TRP A 100 0.27 1.54 -14.80
C TRP A 100 1.48 2.22 -15.42
N THR A 101 1.54 3.54 -15.25
CA THR A 101 2.75 4.31 -15.46
C THR A 101 3.45 4.45 -14.11
N VAL A 102 4.66 3.92 -13.99
CA VAL A 102 5.39 3.91 -12.73
C VAL A 102 6.63 4.78 -12.86
N TRP A 103 6.82 5.67 -11.91
CA TRP A 103 7.97 6.56 -11.86
C TRP A 103 8.71 6.38 -10.55
N GLY A 104 10.04 6.30 -10.63
CA GLY A 104 10.90 6.17 -9.46
C GLY A 104 12.23 5.52 -9.84
N ASN A 105 13.20 5.61 -8.95
CA ASN A 105 14.54 5.04 -9.21
C ASN A 105 14.58 3.51 -9.15
N GLN A 106 13.51 2.86 -8.69
CA GLN A 106 13.38 1.40 -8.66
C GLN A 106 12.23 0.91 -9.56
N ALA A 107 11.75 1.76 -10.46
CA ALA A 107 10.68 1.42 -11.41
C ALA A 107 11.27 0.67 -12.63
N GLU A 108 11.81 -0.52 -12.38
CA GLU A 108 12.52 -1.33 -13.37
C GLU A 108 11.74 -2.62 -13.63
N ALA A 109 11.72 -3.04 -14.91
CA ALA A 109 10.96 -4.23 -15.31
C ALA A 109 11.48 -5.51 -14.67
N ASP A 110 12.78 -5.57 -14.35
CA ASP A 110 13.41 -6.72 -13.72
C ASP A 110 13.43 -6.65 -12.19
N TYR A 111 12.83 -5.62 -11.60
CA TYR A 111 12.73 -5.52 -10.15
C TYR A 111 11.97 -6.72 -9.59
N LYS A 112 12.53 -7.35 -8.57
CA LYS A 112 11.91 -8.50 -7.90
C LYS A 112 11.70 -8.20 -6.42
N PRO A 113 10.50 -8.45 -5.90
CA PRO A 113 10.25 -8.33 -4.46
C PRO A 113 11.15 -9.25 -3.65
N ASP A 114 11.57 -8.79 -2.49
CA ASP A 114 12.45 -9.54 -1.61
C ASP A 114 11.89 -9.57 -0.18
N TRP A 115 12.03 -10.71 0.47
CA TRP A 115 11.64 -10.90 1.87
C TRP A 115 12.83 -10.81 2.83
N LYS A 116 14.04 -10.61 2.35
CA LYS A 116 15.25 -10.67 3.19
C LYS A 116 15.24 -9.68 4.33
N THR A 117 14.82 -8.46 4.09
CA THR A 117 14.74 -7.44 5.13
C THR A 117 13.81 -7.88 6.26
N TYR A 118 12.77 -8.57 5.89
CA TYR A 118 11.81 -9.10 6.82
C TYR A 118 12.39 -10.25 7.64
N SER A 119 13.04 -11.16 6.95
CA SER A 119 13.65 -12.34 7.55
C SER A 119 14.77 -11.97 8.51
N TYR A 120 15.55 -10.97 8.16
CA TYR A 120 16.70 -10.53 8.94
C TYR A 120 16.33 -10.08 10.35
N ASN A 121 15.18 -9.48 10.51
CA ASN A 121 14.74 -8.90 11.78
C ASN A 121 13.79 -9.81 12.56
N SER A 122 13.70 -11.08 12.23
CA SER A 122 12.69 -11.95 12.80
C SER A 122 13.17 -13.38 12.95
N SER A 123 12.81 -13.99 14.08
CA SER A 123 12.94 -15.43 14.27
C SER A 123 12.00 -16.23 13.38
N VAL A 124 11.05 -15.57 12.73
CA VAL A 124 10.12 -16.17 11.78
C VAL A 124 10.65 -16.04 10.36
N ALA A 125 11.94 -16.03 10.23
CA ALA A 125 12.64 -15.78 8.97
C ALA A 125 12.30 -16.77 7.85
N ALA A 126 11.95 -17.99 8.21
CA ALA A 126 11.65 -19.05 7.23
C ALA A 126 10.43 -18.76 6.34
N GLU A 127 9.81 -17.65 6.55
CA GLU A 127 8.76 -17.22 5.65
C GLU A 127 9.31 -16.98 4.25
#